data_3ca0aac5628f0b7c4e38190dee780eeb
#
_entry.id   3ca0aac5628f0b7c4e38190dee780eeb
#
_cell.length_a   1.000
_cell.length_b   1.000
_cell.length_c   1.000
_cell.angle_alpha   90.00
_cell.angle_beta   90.00
_cell.angle_gamma   90.00
#
_symmetry.space_group_name_H-M   'P 1'
#
loop_
_entity.id
_entity.type
_entity.pdbx_description
1 polymer ?
#
loop_
_entity_poly.entity_id
_entity_poly.type
_entity_poly.pdbx_seq_one_letter_code
_entity_poly.pdbx_strand_id
1 'polypeptide(L)'
;MYDSLLQAAKQQDTEEVKRYVEAGADVDKQDTDGRTALMIATRANDIETAKVLIAAGADVNLQDDIQDNPFLYAGAEGHLDILKLTIEAGADPALTNRYGGTALIPAAEHGYVDVIQVLLTTTDIDINHVNDLGWTALMEAVILGDGGKKQQETVQLLIDYGADVNIPDNEGVTPLQHARNKGFTEIEDILLKADAQ
;
A
#
# COMPACT_ATOMS: atom_id res chain seq x y z
N MET A 1 -20.43 26.86 -4.49
CA MET A 1 -19.91 26.37 -5.78
C MET A 1 -18.40 26.27 -5.61
N TYR A 2 -17.80 25.13 -5.87
CA TYR A 2 -16.36 24.93 -5.73
C TYR A 2 -15.64 25.48 -6.96
N ASP A 3 -14.43 26.01 -6.78
CA ASP A 3 -13.68 26.65 -7.87
C ASP A 3 -12.97 25.62 -8.78
N SER A 4 -12.97 24.32 -8.40
CA SER A 4 -12.30 23.28 -9.16
C SER A 4 -12.69 21.86 -8.75
N LEU A 5 -12.40 20.87 -9.61
CA LEU A 5 -12.53 19.43 -9.32
C LEU A 5 -11.79 19.04 -8.03
N LEU A 6 -10.56 19.52 -7.84
CA LEU A 6 -9.75 19.29 -6.64
C LEU A 6 -10.46 19.76 -5.37
N GLN A 7 -11.12 20.94 -5.42
CA GLN A 7 -11.84 21.46 -4.28
C GLN A 7 -13.09 20.64 -3.95
N ALA A 8 -13.82 20.18 -4.98
CA ALA A 8 -14.97 19.27 -4.81
C ALA A 8 -14.54 17.95 -4.15
N ALA A 9 -13.42 17.37 -4.61
CA ALA A 9 -12.84 16.14 -4.01
C ALA A 9 -12.41 16.37 -2.54
N LYS A 10 -11.77 17.51 -2.22
CA LYS A 10 -11.41 17.89 -0.83
C LYS A 10 -12.62 17.99 0.11
N GLN A 11 -13.78 18.35 -0.41
CA GLN A 11 -15.03 18.44 0.36
C GLN A 11 -15.85 17.15 0.33
N GLN A 12 -15.34 16.11 -0.36
CA GLN A 12 -16.03 14.83 -0.54
C GLN A 12 -17.42 14.99 -1.17
N ASP A 13 -17.57 16.00 -2.05
CA ASP A 13 -18.82 16.26 -2.77
C ASP A 13 -18.81 15.52 -4.11
N THR A 14 -19.17 14.23 -4.05
CA THR A 14 -19.19 13.35 -5.23
C THR A 14 -20.09 13.86 -6.35
N GLU A 15 -21.21 14.51 -6.04
CA GLU A 15 -22.11 15.04 -7.07
C GLU A 15 -21.48 16.23 -7.80
N GLU A 16 -20.77 17.09 -7.10
CA GLU A 16 -20.06 18.19 -7.73
C GLU A 16 -18.82 17.68 -8.50
N VAL A 17 -18.15 16.63 -8.02
CA VAL A 17 -17.08 15.93 -8.78
C VAL A 17 -17.61 15.41 -10.11
N LYS A 18 -18.79 14.74 -10.12
CA LYS A 18 -19.44 14.29 -11.36
C LYS A 18 -19.70 15.44 -12.33
N ARG A 19 -20.18 16.58 -11.84
CA ARG A 19 -20.45 17.76 -12.69
C ARG A 19 -19.19 18.30 -13.34
N TYR A 20 -18.06 18.34 -12.60
CA TYR A 20 -16.79 18.76 -13.18
C TYR A 20 -16.29 17.79 -14.24
N VAL A 21 -16.39 16.48 -13.97
CA VAL A 21 -16.04 15.43 -14.93
C VAL A 21 -16.89 15.52 -16.20
N GLU A 22 -18.21 15.64 -16.08
CA GLU A 22 -19.14 15.81 -17.20
C GLU A 22 -18.89 17.10 -17.99
N ALA A 23 -18.41 18.15 -17.34
CA ALA A 23 -18.00 19.41 -17.97
C ALA A 23 -16.63 19.33 -18.67
N GLY A 24 -15.95 18.17 -18.65
CA GLY A 24 -14.66 17.96 -19.30
C GLY A 24 -13.47 18.51 -18.51
N ALA A 25 -13.57 18.56 -17.20
CA ALA A 25 -12.42 18.92 -16.36
C ALA A 25 -11.28 17.90 -16.53
N ASP A 26 -10.05 18.38 -16.47
CA ASP A 26 -8.86 17.53 -16.44
C ASP A 26 -8.81 16.76 -15.10
N VAL A 27 -9.04 15.43 -15.17
CA VAL A 27 -9.13 14.55 -14.01
C VAL A 27 -7.78 14.31 -13.34
N ASP A 28 -6.68 14.50 -14.10
CA ASP A 28 -5.31 14.28 -13.65
C ASP A 28 -4.59 15.57 -13.25
N LYS A 29 -5.34 16.68 -13.22
CA LYS A 29 -4.80 17.94 -12.73
C LYS A 29 -4.32 17.79 -11.27
N GLN A 30 -3.09 18.20 -11.02
CA GLN A 30 -2.47 18.16 -9.69
C GLN A 30 -2.57 19.49 -8.96
N ASP A 31 -2.66 19.43 -7.63
CA ASP A 31 -2.54 20.59 -6.74
C ASP A 31 -1.04 20.93 -6.46
N THR A 32 -0.81 21.86 -5.52
CA THR A 32 0.54 22.32 -5.14
C THR A 32 1.39 21.25 -4.43
N ASP A 33 0.79 20.15 -4.00
CA ASP A 33 1.48 19.03 -3.37
C ASP A 33 1.61 17.84 -4.37
N GLY A 34 1.33 18.07 -5.65
CA GLY A 34 1.34 17.03 -6.69
C GLY A 34 0.13 16.08 -6.64
N ARG A 35 -0.91 16.37 -5.86
CA ARG A 35 -2.05 15.46 -5.66
C ARG A 35 -3.14 15.66 -6.70
N THR A 36 -3.58 14.58 -7.32
CA THR A 36 -4.78 14.54 -8.17
C THR A 36 -6.06 14.50 -7.31
N ALA A 37 -7.22 14.73 -7.94
CA ALA A 37 -8.52 14.55 -7.29
C ALA A 37 -8.69 13.10 -6.77
N LEU A 38 -8.18 12.10 -7.53
CA LEU A 38 -8.21 10.69 -7.12
C LEU A 38 -7.34 10.44 -5.88
N MET A 39 -6.13 11.01 -5.82
CA MET A 39 -5.28 10.92 -4.62
C MET A 39 -5.95 11.56 -3.40
N ILE A 40 -6.61 12.70 -3.57
CA ILE A 40 -7.37 13.37 -2.50
C ILE A 40 -8.52 12.47 -2.00
N ALA A 41 -9.31 11.89 -2.90
CA ALA A 41 -10.39 10.97 -2.55
C ALA A 41 -9.86 9.71 -1.84
N THR A 42 -8.72 9.16 -2.31
CA THR A 42 -8.05 8.02 -1.69
C THR A 42 -7.65 8.32 -0.25
N ARG A 43 -7.02 9.47 -0.01
CA ARG A 43 -6.61 9.91 1.35
C ARG A 43 -7.79 10.10 2.30
N ALA A 44 -8.95 10.48 1.77
CA ALA A 44 -10.19 10.59 2.53
C ALA A 44 -10.96 9.27 2.69
N ASN A 45 -10.48 8.18 2.07
CA ASN A 45 -11.17 6.90 1.91
C ASN A 45 -12.59 7.08 1.30
N ASP A 46 -12.73 8.05 0.38
CA ASP A 46 -13.98 8.35 -0.31
C ASP A 46 -14.12 7.45 -1.56
N ILE A 47 -14.69 6.27 -1.33
CA ILE A 47 -14.81 5.20 -2.33
C ILE A 47 -15.67 5.66 -3.51
N GLU A 48 -16.76 6.40 -3.25
CA GLU A 48 -17.69 6.82 -4.31
C GLU A 48 -17.08 7.88 -5.23
N THR A 49 -16.35 8.83 -4.67
CA THR A 49 -15.59 9.81 -5.46
C THR A 49 -14.47 9.13 -6.24
N ALA A 50 -13.74 8.19 -5.63
CA ALA A 50 -12.69 7.43 -6.31
C ALA A 50 -13.25 6.64 -7.52
N LYS A 51 -14.41 5.97 -7.38
CA LYS A 51 -15.08 5.28 -8.49
C LYS A 51 -15.41 6.23 -9.65
N VAL A 52 -15.95 7.41 -9.36
CA VAL A 52 -16.30 8.41 -10.37
C VAL A 52 -15.06 8.85 -11.15
N LEU A 53 -13.98 9.15 -10.45
CA LEU A 53 -12.73 9.61 -11.05
C LEU A 53 -12.06 8.52 -11.89
N ILE A 54 -11.97 7.29 -11.39
CA ILE A 54 -11.44 6.15 -12.12
C ILE A 54 -12.28 5.85 -13.38
N ALA A 55 -13.62 5.87 -13.26
CA ALA A 55 -14.49 5.70 -14.42
C ALA A 55 -14.35 6.82 -15.48
N ALA A 56 -13.91 8.00 -15.06
CA ALA A 56 -13.58 9.11 -15.94
C ALA A 56 -12.19 9.04 -16.56
N GLY A 57 -11.42 8.00 -16.25
CA GLY A 57 -10.07 7.74 -16.79
C GLY A 57 -8.93 8.39 -16.01
N ALA A 58 -9.13 8.69 -14.72
CA ALA A 58 -8.04 9.17 -13.88
C ALA A 58 -6.88 8.16 -13.84
N ASP A 59 -5.65 8.64 -13.98
CA ASP A 59 -4.45 7.82 -13.92
C ASP A 59 -4.14 7.45 -12.47
N VAL A 60 -4.28 6.15 -12.13
CA VAL A 60 -4.03 5.59 -10.80
C VAL A 60 -2.55 5.54 -10.43
N ASN A 61 -1.65 5.77 -11.39
CA ASN A 61 -0.21 5.67 -11.22
C ASN A 61 0.49 7.03 -11.02
N LEU A 62 -0.23 8.15 -11.16
CA LEU A 62 0.33 9.47 -10.94
C LEU A 62 0.73 9.65 -9.47
N GLN A 63 2.03 9.90 -9.28
CA GLN A 63 2.61 10.12 -7.95
C GLN A 63 2.55 11.61 -7.56
N ASP A 64 2.30 11.86 -6.28
CA ASP A 64 2.42 13.18 -5.66
C ASP A 64 3.89 13.54 -5.32
N ASP A 65 4.12 14.72 -4.72
CA ASP A 65 5.46 15.22 -4.40
C ASP A 65 6.23 14.35 -3.39
N ILE A 66 5.55 13.45 -2.68
CA ILE A 66 6.16 12.47 -1.77
C ILE A 66 6.20 11.05 -2.36
N GLN A 67 6.00 10.95 -3.69
CA GLN A 67 6.02 9.69 -4.44
C GLN A 67 4.93 8.69 -4.02
N ASP A 68 3.83 9.15 -3.42
CA ASP A 68 2.64 8.33 -3.23
C ASP A 68 1.68 8.47 -4.41
N ASN A 69 1.04 7.37 -4.79
CA ASN A 69 -0.10 7.35 -5.70
C ASN A 69 -1.31 6.68 -5.01
N PRO A 70 -2.51 6.69 -5.61
CA PRO A 70 -3.69 6.07 -5.01
C PRO A 70 -3.51 4.60 -4.59
N PHE A 71 -2.79 3.80 -5.38
CA PHE A 71 -2.54 2.39 -5.08
C PHE A 71 -1.60 2.22 -3.88
N LEU A 72 -0.45 2.91 -3.87
CA LEU A 72 0.52 2.87 -2.77
C LEU A 72 -0.12 3.33 -1.46
N TYR A 73 -0.84 4.45 -1.50
CA TYR A 73 -1.50 5.01 -0.32
C TYR A 73 -2.61 4.10 0.21
N ALA A 74 -3.44 3.55 -0.69
CA ALA A 74 -4.50 2.62 -0.29
C ALA A 74 -3.96 1.35 0.38
N GLY A 75 -2.83 0.83 -0.12
CA GLY A 75 -2.11 -0.29 0.50
C GLY A 75 -1.58 0.06 1.89
N ALA A 76 -0.92 1.22 2.01
CA ALA A 76 -0.31 1.68 3.25
C ALA A 76 -1.32 1.98 4.38
N GLU A 77 -2.51 2.45 4.03
CA GLU A 77 -3.56 2.83 4.99
C GLU A 77 -4.66 1.77 5.16
N GLY A 78 -4.56 0.65 4.46
CA GLY A 78 -5.55 -0.43 4.57
C GLY A 78 -6.88 -0.12 3.88
N HIS A 79 -6.93 0.78 2.91
CA HIS A 79 -8.13 1.17 2.17
C HIS A 79 -8.49 0.12 1.10
N LEU A 80 -8.92 -1.06 1.55
CA LEU A 80 -9.11 -2.26 0.73
C LEU A 80 -9.97 -2.03 -0.52
N ASP A 81 -11.09 -1.30 -0.40
CA ASP A 81 -11.99 -1.10 -1.53
C ASP A 81 -11.35 -0.20 -2.61
N ILE A 82 -10.64 0.86 -2.20
CA ILE A 82 -9.92 1.73 -3.13
C ILE A 82 -8.73 0.99 -3.75
N LEU A 83 -8.01 0.17 -2.97
CA LEU A 83 -6.94 -0.68 -3.50
C LEU A 83 -7.45 -1.57 -4.64
N LYS A 84 -8.58 -2.24 -4.45
CA LYS A 84 -9.19 -3.08 -5.50
C LYS A 84 -9.54 -2.29 -6.74
N LEU A 85 -10.13 -1.10 -6.58
CA LEU A 85 -10.47 -0.21 -7.69
C LEU A 85 -9.22 0.23 -8.47
N THR A 86 -8.12 0.54 -7.80
CA THR A 86 -6.86 0.94 -8.46
C THR A 86 -6.22 -0.24 -9.19
N ILE A 87 -6.25 -1.46 -8.62
CA ILE A 87 -5.77 -2.68 -9.29
C ILE A 87 -6.58 -2.94 -10.57
N GLU A 88 -7.90 -2.89 -10.50
CA GLU A 88 -8.79 -3.07 -11.66
C GLU A 88 -8.57 -2.00 -12.73
N ALA A 89 -8.15 -0.80 -12.35
CA ALA A 89 -7.82 0.31 -13.25
C ALA A 89 -6.38 0.25 -13.80
N GLY A 90 -5.59 -0.77 -13.47
CA GLY A 90 -4.25 -0.97 -14.00
C GLY A 90 -3.13 -0.28 -13.20
N ALA A 91 -3.25 -0.28 -11.87
CA ALA A 91 -2.15 0.15 -11.01
C ALA A 91 -0.90 -0.69 -11.27
N ASP A 92 0.26 -0.02 -11.35
CA ASP A 92 1.56 -0.66 -11.47
C ASP A 92 2.09 -1.04 -10.07
N PRO A 93 2.16 -2.34 -9.74
CA PRO A 93 2.60 -2.79 -8.41
C PRO A 93 4.11 -2.61 -8.17
N ALA A 94 4.89 -2.30 -9.20
CA ALA A 94 6.33 -2.06 -9.10
C ALA A 94 6.67 -0.62 -8.70
N LEU A 95 5.71 0.31 -8.72
CA LEU A 95 5.94 1.67 -8.26
C LEU A 95 6.21 1.69 -6.75
N THR A 96 7.11 2.60 -6.35
CA THR A 96 7.56 2.73 -4.96
C THR A 96 7.29 4.12 -4.42
N ASN A 97 7.11 4.22 -3.11
CA ASN A 97 7.02 5.47 -2.39
C ASN A 97 8.42 6.10 -2.16
N ARG A 98 8.48 7.24 -1.46
CA ARG A 98 9.72 7.97 -1.14
C ARG A 98 10.77 7.18 -0.34
N TYR A 99 10.41 6.03 0.20
CA TYR A 99 11.32 5.13 0.92
C TYR A 99 11.73 3.90 0.09
N GLY A 100 11.42 3.92 -1.21
CA GLY A 100 11.65 2.78 -2.08
C GLY A 100 10.74 1.58 -1.81
N GLY A 101 9.68 1.73 -1.02
CA GLY A 101 8.76 0.65 -0.65
C GLY A 101 7.57 0.53 -1.59
N THR A 102 7.23 -0.71 -1.98
CA THR A 102 5.98 -1.04 -2.67
C THR A 102 4.79 -1.01 -1.70
N ALA A 103 3.55 -1.12 -2.20
CA ALA A 103 2.35 -1.13 -1.37
C ALA A 103 2.31 -2.27 -0.32
N LEU A 104 3.02 -3.38 -0.58
CA LEU A 104 3.06 -4.55 0.31
C LEU A 104 3.81 -4.28 1.61
N ILE A 105 4.86 -3.46 1.56
CA ILE A 105 5.76 -3.22 2.71
C ILE A 105 5.01 -2.56 3.87
N PRO A 106 4.39 -1.35 3.72
CA PRO A 106 3.65 -0.74 4.81
C PRO A 106 2.37 -1.51 5.18
N ALA A 107 1.76 -2.23 4.22
CA ALA A 107 0.63 -3.11 4.55
C ALA A 107 1.03 -4.23 5.53
N ALA A 108 2.25 -4.76 5.38
CA ALA A 108 2.80 -5.78 6.28
C ALA A 108 3.20 -5.20 7.64
N GLU A 109 3.76 -4.00 7.69
CA GLU A 109 4.02 -3.26 8.93
C GLU A 109 2.77 -3.17 9.81
N HIS A 110 1.65 -2.75 9.21
CA HIS A 110 0.39 -2.51 9.93
C HIS A 110 -0.46 -3.79 10.13
N GLY A 111 -0.08 -4.91 9.50
CA GLY A 111 -0.82 -6.16 9.58
C GLY A 111 -2.19 -6.10 8.89
N TYR A 112 -2.28 -5.43 7.75
CA TYR A 112 -3.51 -5.38 6.93
C TYR A 112 -3.67 -6.66 6.10
N VAL A 113 -4.00 -7.76 6.79
CA VAL A 113 -4.04 -9.12 6.22
C VAL A 113 -4.87 -9.19 4.93
N ASP A 114 -6.06 -8.56 4.91
CA ASP A 114 -6.94 -8.56 3.71
C ASP A 114 -6.31 -7.81 2.53
N VAL A 115 -5.62 -6.70 2.78
CA VAL A 115 -4.87 -5.93 1.77
C VAL A 115 -3.72 -6.76 1.23
N ILE A 116 -2.92 -7.36 2.11
CA ILE A 116 -1.80 -8.24 1.75
C ILE A 116 -2.30 -9.41 0.90
N GLN A 117 -3.39 -10.06 1.31
CA GLN A 117 -4.01 -11.16 0.56
C GLN A 117 -4.38 -10.72 -0.87
N VAL A 118 -5.01 -9.55 -1.03
CA VAL A 118 -5.39 -9.02 -2.34
C VAL A 118 -4.14 -8.72 -3.18
N LEU A 119 -3.16 -8.02 -2.63
CA LEU A 119 -1.90 -7.70 -3.33
C LEU A 119 -1.23 -8.97 -3.86
N LEU A 120 -1.09 -10.01 -3.03
CA LEU A 120 -0.40 -11.25 -3.39
C LEU A 120 -1.19 -12.16 -4.34
N THR A 121 -2.53 -12.02 -4.41
CA THR A 121 -3.37 -12.88 -5.24
C THR A 121 -3.80 -12.26 -6.56
N THR A 122 -3.78 -10.92 -6.68
CA THR A 122 -4.35 -10.23 -7.84
C THR A 122 -3.34 -9.36 -8.58
N THR A 123 -2.10 -9.25 -8.08
CA THR A 123 -1.01 -8.51 -8.74
C THR A 123 0.24 -9.38 -8.83
N ASP A 124 1.19 -8.93 -9.60
CA ASP A 124 2.54 -9.51 -9.72
C ASP A 124 3.58 -8.78 -8.84
N ILE A 125 3.11 -8.21 -7.71
CA ILE A 125 3.98 -7.49 -6.76
C ILE A 125 5.14 -8.38 -6.29
N ASP A 126 6.36 -7.83 -6.31
CA ASP A 126 7.52 -8.56 -5.82
C ASP A 126 7.48 -8.69 -4.28
N ILE A 127 7.18 -9.89 -3.80
CA ILE A 127 7.07 -10.19 -2.35
C ILE A 127 8.41 -10.00 -1.62
N ASN A 128 9.54 -10.11 -2.33
CA ASN A 128 10.88 -9.98 -1.79
C ASN A 128 11.52 -8.62 -2.09
N HIS A 129 10.72 -7.66 -2.59
CA HIS A 129 11.20 -6.30 -2.81
C HIS A 129 11.83 -5.72 -1.54
N VAL A 130 13.00 -5.10 -1.69
CA VAL A 130 13.76 -4.48 -0.60
C VAL A 130 13.70 -2.96 -0.75
N ASN A 131 13.24 -2.26 0.28
CA ASN A 131 13.17 -0.81 0.29
C ASN A 131 14.54 -0.15 0.59
N ASP A 132 14.60 1.18 0.61
CA ASP A 132 15.83 1.94 0.85
C ASP A 132 16.42 1.74 2.26
N LEU A 133 15.63 1.23 3.20
CA LEU A 133 16.09 0.86 4.54
C LEU A 133 16.72 -0.55 4.59
N GLY A 134 16.67 -1.31 3.48
CA GLY A 134 17.13 -2.69 3.42
C GLY A 134 16.09 -3.70 3.92
N TRP A 135 14.80 -3.36 3.96
CA TRP A 135 13.76 -4.20 4.52
C TRP A 135 12.78 -4.70 3.46
N THR A 136 12.44 -5.99 3.55
CA THR A 136 11.32 -6.60 2.85
C THR A 136 10.02 -6.41 3.64
N ALA A 137 8.88 -6.72 3.04
CA ALA A 137 7.58 -6.74 3.74
C ALA A 137 7.61 -7.70 4.97
N LEU A 138 8.25 -8.86 4.85
CA LEU A 138 8.45 -9.79 5.96
C LEU A 138 9.30 -9.16 7.07
N MET A 139 10.36 -8.47 6.71
CA MET A 139 11.24 -7.80 7.66
C MET A 139 10.49 -6.70 8.42
N GLU A 140 9.72 -5.85 7.72
CA GLU A 140 8.93 -4.79 8.38
C GLU A 140 7.87 -5.36 9.33
N ALA A 141 7.17 -6.43 8.95
CA ALA A 141 6.21 -7.10 9.83
C ALA A 141 6.85 -7.57 11.15
N VAL A 142 8.12 -7.98 11.11
CA VAL A 142 8.86 -8.42 12.32
C VAL A 142 9.42 -7.22 13.09
N ILE A 143 10.06 -6.25 12.40
CA ILE A 143 10.77 -5.16 13.08
C ILE A 143 9.80 -4.13 13.67
N LEU A 144 8.77 -3.72 12.94
CA LEU A 144 7.87 -2.63 13.31
C LEU A 144 6.59 -3.17 13.98
N GLY A 145 6.26 -4.43 13.77
CA GLY A 145 5.13 -5.07 14.40
C GLY A 145 5.26 -5.24 15.91
N ASP A 146 4.13 -5.53 16.55
CA ASP A 146 4.03 -5.77 18.00
C ASP A 146 4.18 -7.23 18.42
N GLY A 147 4.37 -8.15 17.46
CA GLY A 147 4.42 -9.59 17.65
C GLY A 147 3.07 -10.25 17.93
N GLY A 148 1.98 -9.47 17.90
CA GLY A 148 0.62 -9.93 18.16
C GLY A 148 0.05 -10.80 17.02
N LYS A 149 -1.21 -11.24 17.20
CA LYS A 149 -1.86 -12.18 16.27
C LYS A 149 -1.89 -11.69 14.82
N LYS A 150 -2.15 -10.39 14.60
CA LYS A 150 -2.15 -9.82 13.25
C LYS A 150 -0.78 -9.96 12.57
N GLN A 151 0.31 -9.70 13.31
CA GLN A 151 1.65 -9.84 12.78
C GLN A 151 2.02 -11.30 12.54
N GLN A 152 1.61 -12.20 13.43
CA GLN A 152 1.78 -13.65 13.22
C GLN A 152 1.07 -14.12 11.96
N GLU A 153 -0.18 -13.69 11.73
CA GLU A 153 -0.95 -13.98 10.51
C GLU A 153 -0.28 -13.37 9.27
N THR A 154 0.21 -12.13 9.37
CA THR A 154 0.94 -11.45 8.29
C THR A 154 2.22 -12.20 7.91
N VAL A 155 3.05 -12.54 8.90
CA VAL A 155 4.29 -13.29 8.68
C VAL A 155 3.99 -14.65 8.05
N GLN A 156 2.99 -15.38 8.56
CA GLN A 156 2.59 -16.66 8.00
C GLN A 156 2.09 -16.52 6.56
N LEU A 157 1.24 -15.52 6.29
CA LEU A 157 0.71 -15.26 4.95
C LEU A 157 1.83 -14.96 3.93
N LEU A 158 2.77 -14.08 4.28
CA LEU A 158 3.91 -13.76 3.42
C LEU A 158 4.73 -15.02 3.12
N ILE A 159 4.99 -15.87 4.12
CA ILE A 159 5.71 -17.14 3.94
C ILE A 159 4.93 -18.09 3.03
N ASP A 160 3.63 -18.24 3.23
CA ASP A 160 2.76 -19.12 2.41
C ASP A 160 2.74 -18.71 0.94
N TYR A 161 2.97 -17.42 0.65
CA TYR A 161 3.09 -16.88 -0.71
C TYR A 161 4.54 -16.77 -1.22
N GLY A 162 5.51 -17.32 -0.50
CA GLY A 162 6.88 -17.51 -0.97
C GLY A 162 7.87 -16.40 -0.61
N ALA A 163 7.60 -15.62 0.45
CA ALA A 163 8.59 -14.70 0.98
C ALA A 163 9.86 -15.43 1.40
N ASP A 164 11.02 -14.91 1.00
CA ASP A 164 12.31 -15.44 1.46
C ASP A 164 12.57 -14.99 2.91
N VAL A 165 12.56 -15.95 3.82
CA VAL A 165 12.72 -15.73 5.27
C VAL A 165 14.16 -15.38 5.68
N ASN A 166 15.11 -15.45 4.75
CA ASN A 166 16.53 -15.29 5.02
C ASN A 166 17.14 -13.99 4.46
N ILE A 167 16.35 -13.13 3.80
CA ILE A 167 16.86 -11.84 3.33
C ILE A 167 17.19 -10.98 4.56
N PRO A 168 18.47 -10.64 4.79
CA PRO A 168 18.87 -9.82 5.92
C PRO A 168 18.65 -8.32 5.64
N ASP A 169 18.65 -7.52 6.69
CA ASP A 169 18.73 -6.07 6.57
C ASP A 169 20.16 -5.59 6.19
N ASN A 170 20.33 -4.27 6.07
CA ASN A 170 21.63 -3.67 5.74
C ASN A 170 22.75 -3.91 6.77
N GLU A 171 22.40 -4.38 7.97
CA GLU A 171 23.34 -4.75 9.04
C GLU A 171 23.65 -6.26 9.04
N GLY A 172 23.04 -7.01 8.13
CA GLY A 172 23.18 -8.47 8.02
C GLY A 172 22.33 -9.23 9.04
N VAL A 173 21.35 -8.60 9.67
CA VAL A 173 20.46 -9.22 10.66
C VAL A 173 19.22 -9.81 9.96
N THR A 174 18.94 -11.09 10.19
CA THR A 174 17.81 -11.78 9.56
C THR A 174 16.49 -11.54 10.30
N PRO A 175 15.32 -11.77 9.65
CA PRO A 175 14.03 -11.71 10.33
C PRO A 175 13.96 -12.58 11.58
N LEU A 176 14.57 -13.78 11.55
CA LEU A 176 14.64 -14.68 12.70
C LEU A 176 15.41 -14.07 13.86
N GLN A 177 16.56 -13.45 13.58
CA GLN A 177 17.36 -12.79 14.62
C GLN A 177 16.62 -11.60 15.23
N HIS A 178 15.90 -10.81 14.42
CA HIS A 178 15.05 -9.72 14.92
C HIS A 178 13.91 -10.24 15.80
N ALA A 179 13.22 -11.31 15.41
CA ALA A 179 12.16 -11.94 16.21
C ALA A 179 12.69 -12.38 17.58
N ARG A 180 13.87 -13.02 17.62
CA ARG A 180 14.55 -13.42 18.86
C ARG A 180 14.90 -12.23 19.75
N ASN A 181 15.50 -11.21 19.17
CA ASN A 181 15.90 -10.00 19.91
C ASN A 181 14.71 -9.27 20.54
N LYS A 182 13.55 -9.38 19.91
CA LYS A 182 12.27 -8.79 20.41
C LYS A 182 11.52 -9.73 21.36
N GLY A 183 11.89 -10.99 21.45
CA GLY A 183 11.19 -12.00 22.24
C GLY A 183 9.84 -12.42 21.64
N PHE A 184 9.69 -12.34 20.31
CA PHE A 184 8.48 -12.75 19.58
C PHE A 184 8.50 -14.25 19.31
N THR A 185 8.26 -15.04 20.36
CA THR A 185 8.39 -16.51 20.33
C THR A 185 7.52 -17.19 19.28
N GLU A 186 6.29 -16.72 19.09
CA GLU A 186 5.38 -17.28 18.09
C GLU A 186 5.86 -16.97 16.66
N ILE A 187 6.37 -15.76 16.40
CA ILE A 187 6.96 -15.40 15.10
C ILE A 187 8.27 -16.18 14.88
N GLU A 188 9.10 -16.34 15.91
CA GLU A 188 10.30 -17.20 15.84
C GLU A 188 9.91 -18.62 15.42
N ASP A 189 8.91 -19.22 16.04
CA ASP A 189 8.42 -20.55 15.70
C ASP A 189 7.92 -20.66 14.26
N ILE A 190 7.21 -19.63 13.76
CA ILE A 190 6.73 -19.57 12.37
C ILE A 190 7.93 -19.54 11.42
N LEU A 191 8.89 -18.67 11.65
CA LEU A 191 10.09 -18.51 10.82
C LEU A 191 10.94 -19.79 10.81
N LEU A 192 11.15 -20.44 11.96
CA LEU A 192 11.90 -21.71 12.06
C LEU A 192 11.24 -22.85 11.28
N LYS A 193 9.90 -22.92 11.27
CA LYS A 193 9.17 -23.91 10.46
C LYS A 193 9.29 -23.68 8.95
N ALA A 194 9.67 -22.46 8.55
CA ALA A 194 9.94 -22.07 7.17
C ALA A 194 11.44 -22.09 6.83
N ASP A 195 12.25 -22.85 7.59
CA ASP A 195 13.70 -23.03 7.39
C ASP A 195 14.53 -21.72 7.49
N ALA A 196 14.07 -20.74 8.30
CA ALA A 196 14.86 -19.54 8.60
C ALA A 196 16.14 -19.87 9.38
N GLN A 197 17.25 -19.16 9.06
CA GLN A 197 18.59 -19.37 9.61
C GLN A 197 19.09 -18.19 10.45
#